data_ff58a8f1a2339ebeb9c7ef13ee6dfd9d
#
_entry.id   ff58a8f1a2339ebeb9c7ef13ee6dfd9d
#
_cell.length_a   1.000
_cell.length_b   1.000
_cell.length_c   1.000
_cell.angle_alpha   90.00
_cell.angle_beta   90.00
_cell.angle_gamma   90.00
#
_symmetry.space_group_name_H-M   'P 1'
#
loop_
_entity.id
_entity.type
_entity.pdbx_description
1 polymer ?
#
loop_
_entity_poly.entity_id
_entity_poly.type
_entity_poly.pdbx_seq_one_letter_code
_entity_poly.pdbx_strand_id
1 'polypeptide(L)'
;PIVALLLPHLHILGGASESRRLRWAVPGTATLVAVALFGWGIAKSGFDAKHPRPDSIAYEMNADTGQAQWVSFDTSLDDWTGEFFPAGTKKVDHEWLATGSRPAFTAPAPAVSLAAPEITVLDDTTTGYIRTRRLRLTSPRGTSEMATAVDVPGEIVSATVNGHEVDLGDYAPAREGELTLIYANVTDGGWELTVAVRSTDPLTVR
;
A
#
# COMPACT_ATOMS: atom_id res chain seq x y z
N PRO A 1 5.33 20.89 -23.13
CA PRO A 1 5.90 20.35 -24.37
C PRO A 1 4.91 20.36 -25.54
N ILE A 2 3.64 20.00 -25.37
CA ILE A 2 2.63 19.88 -26.45
C ILE A 2 2.35 21.23 -27.11
N VAL A 3 2.29 22.31 -26.35
CA VAL A 3 2.04 23.67 -26.86
C VAL A 3 3.16 24.11 -27.82
N ALA A 4 4.41 23.76 -27.54
CA ALA A 4 5.56 24.10 -28.39
C ALA A 4 5.53 23.37 -29.75
N LEU A 5 4.97 22.16 -29.80
CA LEU A 5 4.78 21.39 -31.04
C LEU A 5 3.66 21.94 -31.92
N LEU A 6 2.65 22.59 -31.34
CA LEU A 6 1.51 23.17 -32.05
C LEU A 6 1.79 24.57 -32.60
N LEU A 7 2.78 25.30 -32.06
CA LEU A 7 3.14 26.66 -32.45
C LEU A 7 3.42 26.83 -33.96
N PRO A 8 4.17 25.93 -34.65
CA PRO A 8 4.41 26.07 -36.09
C PRO A 8 3.11 25.91 -36.91
N HIS A 9 2.21 25.01 -36.49
CA HIS A 9 0.93 24.76 -37.19
C HIS A 9 -0.04 25.94 -37.02
N LEU A 10 -0.06 26.58 -35.84
CA LEU A 10 -0.83 27.78 -35.59
C LEU A 10 -0.30 28.98 -36.42
N HIS A 11 1.01 29.03 -36.66
CA HIS A 11 1.62 30.06 -37.50
C HIS A 11 1.22 29.90 -38.97
N ILE A 12 1.16 28.68 -39.49
CA ILE A 12 0.73 28.37 -40.87
C ILE A 12 -0.74 28.75 -41.06
N LEU A 13 -1.62 28.42 -40.11
CA LEU A 13 -3.06 28.76 -40.17
C LEU A 13 -3.32 30.24 -40.05
N GLY A 14 -2.46 31.01 -39.35
CA GLY A 14 -2.58 32.48 -39.22
C GLY A 14 -1.92 33.30 -40.35
N GLY A 15 -1.01 32.66 -41.10
CA GLY A 15 -0.17 33.37 -42.12
C GLY A 15 -0.86 33.76 -43.42
N ALA A 16 -2.06 33.23 -43.69
CA ALA A 16 -2.77 33.46 -44.98
C ALA A 16 -3.64 34.72 -45.01
N SER A 17 -3.72 35.49 -43.91
CA SER A 17 -4.58 36.68 -43.81
C SER A 17 -3.83 37.98 -43.77
N GLU A 18 -4.14 38.92 -44.68
CA GLU A 18 -3.55 40.26 -44.71
C GLU A 18 -3.94 41.13 -43.47
N SER A 19 -5.05 40.80 -42.77
CA SER A 19 -5.46 41.58 -41.62
C SER A 19 -4.85 41.05 -40.35
N ARG A 20 -4.19 41.93 -39.54
CA ARG A 20 -3.60 41.64 -38.25
C ARG A 20 -4.60 41.04 -37.26
N ARG A 21 -5.87 41.41 -37.36
CA ARG A 21 -6.94 40.90 -36.50
C ARG A 21 -7.27 39.45 -36.79
N LEU A 22 -7.29 39.06 -38.07
CA LEU A 22 -7.61 37.71 -38.50
C LEU A 22 -6.50 36.67 -38.17
N ARG A 23 -5.24 37.12 -38.14
CA ARG A 23 -4.09 36.31 -37.71
C ARG A 23 -4.20 35.81 -36.26
N TRP A 24 -4.80 36.62 -35.39
CA TRP A 24 -4.99 36.25 -33.98
C TRP A 24 -6.36 35.59 -33.68
N ALA A 25 -7.29 35.63 -34.63
CA ALA A 25 -8.62 35.07 -34.44
C ALA A 25 -8.58 33.53 -34.26
N VAL A 26 -7.83 32.82 -35.11
CA VAL A 26 -7.70 31.35 -35.01
C VAL A 26 -7.00 30.89 -33.73
N PRO A 27 -5.79 31.36 -33.38
CA PRO A 27 -5.16 30.97 -32.14
C PRO A 27 -5.94 31.47 -30.91
N GLY A 28 -6.57 32.62 -30.97
CA GLY A 28 -7.39 33.16 -29.88
C GLY A 28 -8.62 32.29 -29.61
N THR A 29 -9.38 31.91 -30.64
CA THR A 29 -10.53 31.01 -30.50
C THR A 29 -10.09 29.63 -30.04
N ALA A 30 -8.99 29.05 -30.55
CA ALA A 30 -8.48 27.78 -30.10
C ALA A 30 -8.10 27.80 -28.61
N THR A 31 -7.48 28.88 -28.16
CA THR A 31 -7.14 29.05 -26.75
C THR A 31 -8.40 29.17 -25.88
N LEU A 32 -9.40 29.96 -26.30
CA LEU A 32 -10.66 30.07 -25.57
C LEU A 32 -11.39 28.73 -25.47
N VAL A 33 -11.47 27.97 -26.57
CA VAL A 33 -12.04 26.62 -26.57
C VAL A 33 -11.28 25.69 -25.64
N ALA A 34 -9.93 25.71 -25.67
CA ALA A 34 -9.12 24.90 -24.78
C ALA A 34 -9.34 25.24 -23.31
N VAL A 35 -9.40 26.53 -22.96
CA VAL A 35 -9.69 26.99 -21.60
C VAL A 35 -11.11 26.59 -21.18
N ALA A 36 -12.11 26.73 -22.06
CA ALA A 36 -13.48 26.31 -21.79
C ALA A 36 -13.60 24.80 -21.57
N LEU A 37 -12.94 23.98 -22.40
CA LEU A 37 -12.90 22.53 -22.25
C LEU A 37 -12.17 22.10 -20.98
N PHE A 38 -11.08 22.78 -20.65
CA PHE A 38 -10.34 22.52 -19.42
C PHE A 38 -11.18 22.87 -18.18
N GLY A 39 -11.82 24.04 -18.19
CA GLY A 39 -12.74 24.44 -17.12
C GLY A 39 -13.93 23.48 -16.97
N TRP A 40 -14.50 23.04 -18.10
CA TRP A 40 -15.54 22.02 -18.14
C TRP A 40 -15.03 20.69 -17.55
N GLY A 41 -13.84 20.26 -17.94
CA GLY A 41 -13.21 19.04 -17.40
C GLY A 41 -13.04 19.10 -15.89
N ILE A 42 -12.54 20.23 -15.35
CA ILE A 42 -12.43 20.46 -13.90
C ILE A 42 -13.81 20.43 -13.22
N ALA A 43 -14.80 21.12 -13.78
CA ALA A 43 -16.15 21.13 -13.23
C ALA A 43 -16.82 19.74 -13.21
N LYS A 44 -16.40 18.85 -14.11
CA LYS A 44 -16.89 17.46 -14.22
C LYS A 44 -15.98 16.43 -13.55
N SER A 45 -14.81 16.82 -13.04
CA SER A 45 -13.86 15.92 -12.38
C SER A 45 -14.21 15.58 -10.93
N GLY A 46 -15.36 16.04 -10.43
CA GLY A 46 -15.88 15.70 -9.11
C GLY A 46 -16.21 14.21 -8.98
N PHE A 47 -16.18 13.73 -7.75
CA PHE A 47 -16.63 12.37 -7.45
C PHE A 47 -18.17 12.31 -7.48
N ASP A 48 -18.71 11.26 -8.08
CA ASP A 48 -20.13 10.97 -8.17
C ASP A 48 -20.40 9.46 -8.12
N ALA A 49 -21.63 9.03 -8.25
CA ALA A 49 -21.98 7.62 -8.22
C ALA A 49 -21.34 6.77 -9.34
N LYS A 50 -20.89 7.39 -10.45
CA LYS A 50 -20.19 6.72 -11.56
C LYS A 50 -18.67 6.78 -11.40
N HIS A 51 -18.18 7.75 -10.66
CA HIS A 51 -16.80 8.01 -10.37
C HIS A 51 -16.63 8.16 -8.86
N PRO A 52 -16.76 7.05 -8.09
CA PRO A 52 -16.70 7.12 -6.64
C PRO A 52 -15.30 7.56 -6.18
N ARG A 53 -15.27 8.30 -5.08
CA ARG A 53 -14.02 8.63 -4.41
C ARG A 53 -13.39 7.34 -3.89
N PRO A 54 -12.10 7.11 -4.14
CA PRO A 54 -11.40 6.00 -3.52
C PRO A 54 -11.18 6.32 -2.03
N ASP A 55 -11.96 5.72 -1.17
CA ASP A 55 -11.82 5.82 0.27
C ASP A 55 -11.15 4.56 0.82
N SER A 56 -10.29 4.73 1.82
CA SER A 56 -9.64 3.64 2.51
C SER A 56 -10.10 3.59 3.96
N ILE A 57 -10.82 2.54 4.32
CA ILE A 57 -11.12 2.23 5.70
C ILE A 57 -10.79 0.76 5.96
N ALA A 58 -10.03 0.52 7.01
CA ALA A 58 -9.69 -0.81 7.45
C ALA A 58 -10.12 -1.03 8.89
N TYR A 59 -10.56 -2.24 9.19
CA TYR A 59 -10.72 -2.73 10.55
C TYR A 59 -9.48 -3.52 10.93
N GLU A 60 -8.84 -3.10 12.00
CA GLU A 60 -7.64 -3.74 12.52
C GLU A 60 -7.94 -4.28 13.92
N MET A 61 -7.54 -5.51 14.18
CA MET A 61 -7.68 -6.13 15.49
C MET A 61 -6.38 -6.80 15.89
N ASN A 62 -5.90 -6.46 17.08
CA ASN A 62 -4.81 -7.18 17.71
C ASN A 62 -5.38 -8.44 18.38
N ALA A 63 -4.99 -9.62 17.87
CA ALA A 63 -5.50 -10.89 18.34
C ALA A 63 -5.04 -11.23 19.77
N ASP A 64 -3.87 -10.72 20.21
CA ASP A 64 -3.32 -11.01 21.53
C ASP A 64 -4.03 -10.21 22.62
N THR A 65 -4.40 -8.97 22.32
CA THR A 65 -5.04 -8.07 23.30
C THR A 65 -6.56 -8.00 23.14
N GLY A 66 -7.09 -8.41 21.99
CA GLY A 66 -8.50 -8.24 21.62
C GLY A 66 -8.90 -6.80 21.34
N GLN A 67 -7.94 -5.86 21.30
CA GLN A 67 -8.22 -4.47 20.97
C GLN A 67 -8.44 -4.30 19.47
N ALA A 68 -9.43 -3.50 19.11
CA ALA A 68 -9.76 -3.22 17.72
C ALA A 68 -9.84 -1.72 17.45
N GLN A 69 -9.51 -1.34 16.22
CA GLN A 69 -9.54 0.04 15.76
C GLN A 69 -9.91 0.14 14.28
N TRP A 70 -10.52 1.27 13.93
CA TRP A 70 -10.65 1.74 12.56
C TRP A 70 -9.39 2.47 12.15
N VAL A 71 -8.93 2.26 10.93
CA VAL A 71 -7.75 2.90 10.35
C VAL A 71 -8.08 3.42 8.96
N SER A 72 -7.71 4.69 8.67
CA SER A 72 -7.81 5.25 7.33
C SER A 72 -6.52 5.98 6.96
N PHE A 73 -6.03 5.71 5.76
CA PHE A 73 -4.87 6.37 5.17
C PHE A 73 -5.25 7.52 4.23
N ASP A 74 -6.53 7.85 4.12
CA ASP A 74 -7.02 8.93 3.28
C ASP A 74 -6.37 10.27 3.62
N THR A 75 -6.29 11.16 2.65
CA THR A 75 -5.74 12.50 2.88
C THR A 75 -6.61 13.30 3.84
N SER A 76 -7.92 13.15 3.72
CA SER A 76 -8.94 13.75 4.59
C SER A 76 -10.13 12.82 4.67
N LEU A 77 -10.79 12.79 5.83
CA LEU A 77 -12.06 12.10 5.99
C LEU A 77 -13.16 12.85 5.25
N ASP A 78 -14.07 12.13 4.62
CA ASP A 78 -15.32 12.65 4.06
C ASP A 78 -16.52 12.33 4.97
N ASP A 79 -17.74 12.58 4.50
CA ASP A 79 -18.96 12.39 5.28
C ASP A 79 -19.15 10.91 5.67
N TRP A 80 -18.79 9.97 4.78
CA TRP A 80 -18.94 8.54 5.04
C TRP A 80 -17.81 7.99 5.93
N THR A 81 -16.57 8.23 5.57
CA THR A 81 -15.43 7.78 6.39
C THR A 81 -15.41 8.44 7.75
N GLY A 82 -15.89 9.71 7.82
CA GLY A 82 -16.03 10.47 9.08
C GLY A 82 -16.97 9.84 10.10
N GLU A 83 -17.90 8.97 9.70
CA GLU A 83 -18.77 8.25 10.64
C GLU A 83 -18.02 7.28 11.56
N PHE A 84 -16.83 6.82 11.14
CA PHE A 84 -16.00 5.89 11.89
C PHE A 84 -15.01 6.58 12.83
N PHE A 85 -14.83 7.89 12.70
CA PHE A 85 -13.85 8.66 13.47
C PHE A 85 -14.51 9.80 14.22
N PRO A 86 -14.17 10.03 15.49
CA PRO A 86 -14.65 11.19 16.24
C PRO A 86 -14.32 12.51 15.54
N ALA A 87 -15.17 13.51 15.68
CA ALA A 87 -14.95 14.84 15.10
C ALA A 87 -13.62 15.42 15.59
N GLY A 88 -12.82 15.92 14.65
CA GLY A 88 -11.51 16.49 14.96
C GLY A 88 -10.38 15.47 15.11
N THR A 89 -10.61 14.18 14.79
CA THR A 89 -9.53 13.17 14.74
C THR A 89 -8.42 13.64 13.81
N LYS A 90 -7.18 13.56 14.30
CA LYS A 90 -5.98 13.89 13.54
C LYS A 90 -5.22 12.61 13.19
N LYS A 91 -4.43 12.67 12.11
CA LYS A 91 -3.51 11.60 11.78
C LYS A 91 -2.45 11.46 12.85
N VAL A 92 -2.15 10.22 13.19
CA VAL A 92 -1.04 9.83 14.03
C VAL A 92 -0.16 8.84 13.27
N ASP A 93 1.09 8.73 13.66
CA ASP A 93 1.95 7.69 13.09
C ASP A 93 1.39 6.33 13.49
N HIS A 94 1.00 5.56 12.48
CA HIS A 94 0.42 4.24 12.63
C HIS A 94 1.36 3.21 12.03
N GLU A 95 1.69 2.22 12.82
CA GLU A 95 2.56 1.13 12.43
C GLU A 95 1.75 0.10 11.62
N TRP A 96 2.20 -0.15 10.39
CA TRP A 96 1.64 -1.17 9.51
C TRP A 96 2.69 -2.25 9.25
N LEU A 97 2.40 -3.48 9.62
CA LEU A 97 3.36 -4.59 9.60
C LEU A 97 4.12 -4.70 8.27
N ALA A 98 3.43 -4.55 7.15
CA ALA A 98 4.01 -4.75 5.83
C ALA A 98 4.81 -3.56 5.28
N THR A 99 4.53 -2.33 5.74
CA THR A 99 5.07 -1.11 5.11
C THR A 99 5.71 -0.13 6.09
N GLY A 100 5.88 -0.55 7.35
CA GLY A 100 6.41 0.33 8.41
C GLY A 100 5.39 1.35 8.90
N SER A 101 5.87 2.45 9.48
CA SER A 101 5.01 3.50 10.05
C SER A 101 4.64 4.55 9.02
N ARG A 102 3.37 4.94 8.96
CA ARG A 102 2.86 6.06 8.15
C ARG A 102 1.68 6.75 8.82
N PRO A 103 1.46 8.07 8.57
CA PRO A 103 0.36 8.79 9.16
C PRO A 103 -1.01 8.24 8.73
N ALA A 104 -1.87 7.91 9.71
CA ALA A 104 -3.23 7.43 9.50
C ALA A 104 -4.20 8.06 10.51
N PHE A 105 -5.48 8.15 10.14
CA PHE A 105 -6.54 8.37 11.10
C PHE A 105 -6.79 7.05 11.82
N THR A 106 -6.91 7.10 13.15
CA THR A 106 -7.22 5.92 13.97
C THR A 106 -8.33 6.25 14.96
N ALA A 107 -9.23 5.29 15.19
CA ALA A 107 -10.26 5.38 16.22
C ALA A 107 -10.57 4.00 16.80
N PRO A 108 -10.94 3.89 18.07
CA PRO A 108 -11.39 2.62 18.65
C PRO A 108 -12.56 2.03 17.85
N ALA A 109 -12.54 0.72 17.64
CA ALA A 109 -13.61 -0.03 17.00
C ALA A 109 -14.20 -1.07 17.96
N PRO A 110 -15.47 -1.48 17.79
CA PRO A 110 -16.03 -2.60 18.53
C PRO A 110 -15.23 -3.87 18.25
N ALA A 111 -14.82 -4.59 19.29
CA ALA A 111 -14.17 -5.87 19.13
C ALA A 111 -15.16 -6.92 18.63
N VAL A 112 -14.75 -7.68 17.61
CA VAL A 112 -15.52 -8.80 17.07
C VAL A 112 -14.71 -10.10 17.20
N SER A 113 -15.39 -11.23 17.32
CA SER A 113 -14.71 -12.52 17.39
C SER A 113 -14.21 -12.92 16.00
N LEU A 114 -12.91 -12.75 15.77
CA LEU A 114 -12.24 -13.17 14.54
C LEU A 114 -11.18 -14.21 14.88
N ALA A 115 -11.13 -15.29 14.11
CA ALA A 115 -10.06 -16.27 14.24
C ALA A 115 -8.73 -15.63 13.80
N ALA A 116 -7.71 -15.74 14.65
CA ALA A 116 -6.37 -15.25 14.37
C ALA A 116 -5.67 -16.12 13.32
N PRO A 117 -4.69 -15.57 12.58
CA PRO A 117 -3.72 -16.40 11.86
C PRO A 117 -2.98 -17.34 12.81
N GLU A 118 -2.61 -18.51 12.30
CA GLU A 118 -1.91 -19.52 13.09
C GLU A 118 -0.51 -19.74 12.54
N ILE A 119 0.46 -19.90 13.45
CA ILE A 119 1.84 -20.22 13.12
C ILE A 119 2.17 -21.56 13.76
N THR A 120 2.52 -22.54 12.93
CA THR A 120 2.97 -23.86 13.37
C THR A 120 4.46 -24.02 13.09
N VAL A 121 5.24 -24.35 14.10
CA VAL A 121 6.65 -24.70 13.94
C VAL A 121 6.74 -26.12 13.41
N LEU A 122 7.25 -26.29 12.19
CA LEU A 122 7.43 -27.60 11.56
C LEU A 122 8.80 -28.19 11.88
N ASP A 123 9.83 -27.34 11.97
CA ASP A 123 11.19 -27.73 12.32
C ASP A 123 11.95 -26.56 12.94
N ASP A 124 12.85 -26.84 13.88
CA ASP A 124 13.73 -25.85 14.51
C ASP A 124 15.05 -26.53 14.90
N THR A 125 16.06 -26.37 14.05
CA THR A 125 17.33 -27.06 14.16
C THR A 125 18.50 -26.07 14.20
N THR A 126 19.54 -26.41 14.94
CA THR A 126 20.78 -25.63 14.99
C THR A 126 21.97 -26.50 14.61
N THR A 127 22.71 -26.06 13.62
CA THR A 127 23.94 -26.74 13.16
C THR A 127 25.10 -25.74 13.21
N GLY A 128 26.01 -25.93 14.15
CA GLY A 128 27.07 -24.97 14.44
C GLY A 128 26.47 -23.64 14.93
N TYR A 129 26.71 -22.56 14.19
CA TYR A 129 26.18 -21.21 14.46
C TYR A 129 24.99 -20.82 13.58
N ILE A 130 24.43 -21.78 12.83
CA ILE A 130 23.28 -21.53 11.95
C ILE A 130 22.07 -22.21 12.56
N ARG A 131 21.03 -21.40 12.86
CA ARG A 131 19.71 -21.88 13.24
C ARG A 131 18.79 -21.82 12.04
N THR A 132 18.14 -22.94 11.74
CA THR A 132 17.15 -23.05 10.69
C THR A 132 15.79 -23.33 11.31
N ARG A 133 14.80 -22.51 10.98
CA ARG A 133 13.43 -22.68 11.45
C ARG A 133 12.48 -22.78 10.27
N ARG A 134 11.64 -23.80 10.26
CA ARG A 134 10.58 -24.00 9.27
C ARG A 134 9.22 -23.83 9.92
N LEU A 135 8.42 -22.96 9.34
CA LEU A 135 7.13 -22.53 9.87
C LEU A 135 6.06 -22.78 8.81
N ARG A 136 4.86 -23.12 9.25
CA ARG A 136 3.65 -23.05 8.45
C ARG A 136 2.75 -21.97 8.99
N LEU A 137 2.31 -21.08 8.10
CA LEU A 137 1.41 -19.98 8.39
C LEU A 137 0.08 -20.24 7.71
N THR A 138 -1.00 -20.20 8.48
CA THR A 138 -2.36 -20.45 7.99
C THR A 138 -3.30 -19.34 8.43
N SER A 139 -4.35 -19.09 7.65
CA SER A 139 -5.44 -18.20 8.03
C SER A 139 -6.75 -18.97 8.01
N PRO A 140 -7.39 -19.21 9.16
CA PRO A 140 -8.67 -19.91 9.22
C PRO A 140 -9.82 -19.11 8.57
N ARG A 141 -9.56 -17.85 8.18
CA ARG A 141 -10.54 -16.97 7.53
C ARG A 141 -10.41 -16.92 5.99
N GLY A 142 -9.48 -17.69 5.41
CA GLY A 142 -9.28 -17.68 3.96
C GLY A 142 -8.85 -16.33 3.42
N THR A 143 -7.79 -15.74 4.00
CA THR A 143 -7.25 -14.45 3.50
C THR A 143 -6.57 -14.63 2.15
N SER A 144 -6.65 -13.60 1.31
CA SER A 144 -5.89 -13.54 0.04
C SER A 144 -4.43 -13.12 0.22
N GLU A 145 -4.09 -12.49 1.35
CA GLU A 145 -2.76 -11.98 1.64
C GLU A 145 -2.42 -12.15 3.12
N MET A 146 -1.18 -12.50 3.41
CA MET A 146 -0.61 -12.55 4.76
C MET A 146 0.72 -11.83 4.79
N ALA A 147 0.87 -10.91 5.76
CA ALA A 147 2.15 -10.32 6.10
C ALA A 147 2.72 -11.00 7.34
N THR A 148 4.01 -11.24 7.35
CA THR A 148 4.72 -11.90 8.44
C THR A 148 6.03 -11.17 8.70
N ALA A 149 6.31 -10.87 9.96
CA ALA A 149 7.60 -10.34 10.40
C ALA A 149 8.32 -11.38 11.27
N VAL A 150 9.57 -11.61 10.96
CA VAL A 150 10.47 -12.48 11.74
C VAL A 150 11.57 -11.62 12.32
N ASP A 151 11.64 -11.55 13.64
CA ASP A 151 12.78 -10.91 14.33
C ASP A 151 14.00 -11.81 14.19
N VAL A 152 15.03 -11.29 13.54
CA VAL A 152 16.24 -12.02 13.20
C VAL A 152 17.40 -11.52 14.09
N PRO A 153 17.88 -12.34 15.03
CA PRO A 153 18.94 -11.94 15.96
C PRO A 153 20.35 -11.93 15.35
N GLY A 154 20.47 -11.99 14.02
CA GLY A 154 21.77 -12.02 13.34
C GLY A 154 21.62 -11.93 11.82
N GLU A 155 22.65 -12.38 11.10
CA GLU A 155 22.65 -12.37 9.64
C GLU A 155 21.72 -13.45 9.08
N ILE A 156 20.83 -13.08 8.15
CA ILE A 156 20.02 -14.04 7.40
C ILE A 156 20.92 -14.73 6.38
N VAL A 157 21.06 -16.04 6.49
CA VAL A 157 21.86 -16.87 5.58
C VAL A 157 21.03 -17.26 4.35
N SER A 158 19.77 -17.62 4.57
CA SER A 158 18.83 -17.94 3.50
C SER A 158 17.39 -17.86 3.99
N ALA A 159 16.47 -17.62 3.06
CA ALA A 159 15.04 -17.76 3.30
C ALA A 159 14.39 -18.46 2.11
N THR A 160 13.40 -19.33 2.37
CA THR A 160 12.59 -19.94 1.31
C THR A 160 11.11 -19.83 1.65
N VAL A 161 10.29 -19.65 0.62
CA VAL A 161 8.82 -19.64 0.70
C VAL A 161 8.31 -20.80 -0.15
N ASN A 162 7.59 -21.74 0.46
CA ASN A 162 7.12 -22.97 -0.20
C ASN A 162 8.24 -23.70 -0.95
N GLY A 163 9.47 -23.68 -0.41
CA GLY A 163 10.65 -24.29 -1.01
C GLY A 163 11.32 -23.46 -2.13
N HIS A 164 10.78 -22.31 -2.49
CA HIS A 164 11.41 -21.37 -3.43
C HIS A 164 12.26 -20.36 -2.68
N GLU A 165 13.50 -20.18 -3.16
CA GLU A 165 14.43 -19.23 -2.55
C GLU A 165 13.95 -17.79 -2.67
N VAL A 166 14.09 -17.02 -1.59
CA VAL A 166 13.84 -15.59 -1.54
C VAL A 166 15.15 -14.88 -1.86
N ASP A 167 15.14 -14.02 -2.87
CA ASP A 167 16.28 -13.17 -3.18
C ASP A 167 16.42 -12.10 -2.08
N LEU A 168 17.48 -12.20 -1.30
CA LEU A 168 17.80 -11.28 -0.22
C LEU A 168 18.78 -10.17 -0.66
N GLY A 169 19.29 -10.21 -1.91
CA GLY A 169 20.32 -9.29 -2.40
C GLY A 169 19.81 -7.83 -2.48
N ASP A 170 18.56 -7.64 -2.89
CA ASP A 170 17.89 -6.33 -2.97
C ASP A 170 16.94 -6.08 -1.79
N TYR A 171 16.95 -6.96 -0.78
CA TYR A 171 16.05 -6.83 0.37
C TYR A 171 16.47 -5.68 1.28
N ALA A 172 15.59 -4.70 1.39
CA ALA A 172 15.71 -3.62 2.37
C ALA A 172 14.67 -3.84 3.48
N PRO A 173 15.10 -4.27 4.70
CA PRO A 173 14.17 -4.51 5.79
C PRO A 173 13.45 -3.21 6.20
N ALA A 174 12.18 -3.32 6.55
CA ALA A 174 11.42 -2.21 7.10
C ALA A 174 11.99 -1.77 8.47
N ARG A 175 12.61 -2.72 9.18
CA ARG A 175 13.36 -2.51 10.42
C ARG A 175 14.64 -3.32 10.42
N GLU A 176 15.68 -2.77 11.02
CA GLU A 176 16.95 -3.49 11.22
C GLU A 176 16.70 -4.74 12.08
N GLY A 177 17.24 -5.88 11.66
CA GLY A 177 17.05 -7.16 12.34
C GLY A 177 15.68 -7.81 12.15
N GLU A 178 14.89 -7.39 11.15
CA GLU A 178 13.58 -7.96 10.86
C GLU A 178 13.52 -8.44 9.39
N LEU A 179 12.99 -9.63 9.17
CA LEU A 179 12.59 -10.11 7.84
C LEU A 179 11.07 -9.98 7.72
N THR A 180 10.60 -9.05 6.89
CA THR A 180 9.17 -8.89 6.59
C THR A 180 8.85 -9.46 5.23
N LEU A 181 7.85 -10.32 5.16
CA LEU A 181 7.38 -10.96 3.93
C LEU A 181 5.88 -10.72 3.77
N ILE A 182 5.47 -10.42 2.55
CA ILE A 182 4.05 -10.36 2.16
C ILE A 182 3.82 -11.49 1.17
N TYR A 183 2.95 -12.42 1.52
CA TYR A 183 2.58 -13.54 0.68
C TYR A 183 1.14 -13.35 0.17
N ALA A 184 1.01 -13.22 -1.15
CA ALA A 184 -0.29 -13.08 -1.83
C ALA A 184 -0.78 -14.43 -2.36
N ASN A 185 -2.10 -14.54 -2.56
CA ASN A 185 -2.78 -15.74 -3.03
C ASN A 185 -2.59 -16.94 -2.07
N VAL A 186 -2.82 -16.68 -0.78
CA VAL A 186 -2.74 -17.71 0.27
C VAL A 186 -3.81 -18.77 0.01
N THR A 187 -3.40 -20.05 -0.03
CA THR A 187 -4.32 -21.19 -0.15
C THR A 187 -4.84 -21.61 1.22
N ASP A 188 -5.88 -22.48 1.26
CA ASP A 188 -6.43 -23.02 2.51
C ASP A 188 -5.38 -23.79 3.34
N GLY A 189 -4.36 -24.36 2.70
CA GLY A 189 -3.24 -25.02 3.37
C GLY A 189 -2.20 -24.06 3.96
N GLY A 190 -2.36 -22.76 3.75
CA GLY A 190 -1.38 -21.75 4.13
C GLY A 190 -0.14 -21.78 3.25
N TRP A 191 0.97 -21.32 3.82
CA TRP A 191 2.29 -21.30 3.18
C TRP A 191 3.40 -21.63 4.17
N GLU A 192 4.53 -22.10 3.66
CA GLU A 192 5.68 -22.47 4.47
C GLU A 192 6.80 -21.45 4.31
N LEU A 193 7.36 -21.04 5.43
CA LEU A 193 8.54 -20.20 5.51
C LEU A 193 9.67 -20.98 6.17
N THR A 194 10.82 -21.06 5.50
CA THR A 194 12.05 -21.55 6.13
C THR A 194 13.04 -20.39 6.18
N VAL A 195 13.60 -20.13 7.35
CA VAL A 195 14.62 -19.08 7.54
C VAL A 195 15.82 -19.71 8.23
N ALA A 196 17.00 -19.49 7.67
CA ALA A 196 18.29 -19.84 8.27
C ALA A 196 19.03 -18.56 8.65
N VAL A 197 19.46 -18.47 9.91
CA VAL A 197 20.16 -17.31 10.46
C VAL A 197 21.46 -17.71 11.14
N ARG A 198 22.44 -16.82 11.08
CA ARG A 198 23.71 -16.99 11.81
C ARG A 198 23.52 -16.51 13.26
N SER A 199 22.81 -17.31 14.03
CA SER A 199 22.60 -17.08 15.47
C SER A 199 22.12 -18.38 16.11
N THR A 200 22.38 -18.52 17.41
CA THR A 200 21.81 -19.58 18.26
C THR A 200 20.59 -19.08 19.03
N ASP A 201 20.35 -17.77 19.02
CA ASP A 201 19.23 -17.17 19.72
C ASP A 201 17.87 -17.52 19.06
N PRO A 202 16.77 -17.53 19.83
CA PRO A 202 15.46 -17.86 19.28
C PRO A 202 14.97 -16.82 18.28
N LEU A 203 14.34 -17.29 17.19
CA LEU A 203 13.60 -16.44 16.23
C LEU A 203 12.21 -16.17 16.78
N THR A 204 11.78 -14.93 16.78
CA THR A 204 10.41 -14.51 17.12
C THR A 204 9.67 -14.19 15.84
N VAL A 205 8.41 -14.59 15.73
CA VAL A 205 7.58 -14.39 14.53
C VAL A 205 6.30 -13.68 14.94
N ARG A 206 5.92 -12.69 14.14
CA ARG A 206 4.68 -11.89 14.29
C ARG A 206 3.88 -11.90 13.01
#